data_27bc33dc6551b9d97b26931db4f3fba3
#
_entry.id   27bc33dc6551b9d97b26931db4f3fba3
#
_cell.length_a   1.000
_cell.length_b   1.000
_cell.length_c   1.000
_cell.angle_alpha   90.00
_cell.angle_beta   90.00
_cell.angle_gamma   90.00
#
_symmetry.space_group_name_H-M   'P 1'
#
loop_
_entity.id
_entity.type
_entity.pdbx_description
1 polymer ?
#
loop_
_entity_poly.entity_id
_entity_poly.type
_entity_poly.pdbx_seq_one_letter_code
_entity_poly.pdbx_strand_id
1 'polypeptide(L)'
;MDILQGLNTAVQFIEEHLREKPDLERAARLASHSADGFMRMFSYLTGMSVSAYMRRRRLTQAAYDLQQGNTVLETARRWGYESTDAFSRAFTKQHGILPSKAKNPGAALKITPALTFKINFQGGREMDFRITETPGIRLKGVSKAFEGPATERFEQEHLMWADHHDNTPGLISTTYPGEWYGIWDAGTYSVAREPRDIDGTGPLEDIAIPGGTYAVFRTGYGCYAGEELPHLRAQIFEAWLEGSGFRQTRDYEVEVYHLMPKAEKAKRYYEIWVPVERCIL
;
A
#
# COMPACT_ATOMS: atom_id res chain seq x y z
N MET A 1 19.01 19.54 -0.27
CA MET A 1 18.24 18.74 0.71
C MET A 1 16.90 18.48 0.08
N ASP A 2 16.48 17.23 -0.01
CA ASP A 2 15.16 16.87 -0.55
C ASP A 2 14.09 17.48 0.36
N ILE A 3 13.07 18.13 -0.25
CA ILE A 3 11.97 18.80 0.47
C ILE A 3 11.31 17.84 1.46
N LEU A 4 11.11 16.58 1.04
CA LEU A 4 10.52 15.53 1.86
C LEU A 4 11.39 15.19 3.08
N GLN A 5 12.68 15.09 2.87
CA GLN A 5 13.65 14.86 3.95
C GLN A 5 13.64 16.03 4.95
N GLY A 6 13.63 17.27 4.44
CA GLY A 6 13.53 18.46 5.27
C GLY A 6 12.28 18.49 6.13
N LEU A 7 11.11 18.19 5.53
CA LEU A 7 9.83 18.09 6.25
C LEU A 7 9.84 17.02 7.35
N ASN A 8 10.34 15.83 7.04
CA ASN A 8 10.44 14.75 8.01
C ASN A 8 11.41 15.09 9.15
N THR A 9 12.54 15.74 8.84
CA THR A 9 13.49 16.21 9.85
C THR A 9 12.85 17.26 10.77
N ALA A 10 12.06 18.18 10.21
CA ALA A 10 11.33 19.17 11.01
C ALA A 10 10.29 18.53 11.95
N VAL A 11 9.55 17.53 11.44
CA VAL A 11 8.60 16.78 12.27
C VAL A 11 9.30 15.98 13.36
N GLN A 12 10.40 15.33 13.04
CA GLN A 12 11.21 14.61 14.03
C GLN A 12 11.70 15.55 15.14
N PHE A 13 12.22 16.74 14.77
CA PHE A 13 12.60 17.76 15.73
C PHE A 13 11.43 18.18 16.64
N ILE A 14 10.23 18.36 16.07
CA ILE A 14 9.02 18.69 16.85
C ILE A 14 8.69 17.54 17.82
N GLU A 15 8.77 16.27 17.39
CA GLU A 15 8.50 15.11 18.25
C GLU A 15 9.50 14.99 19.42
N GLU A 16 10.76 15.25 19.17
CA GLU A 16 11.81 15.23 20.20
C GLU A 16 11.64 16.35 21.25
N HIS A 17 11.00 17.47 20.85
CA HIS A 17 10.80 18.66 21.70
C HIS A 17 9.33 18.88 22.09
N LEU A 18 8.51 17.83 22.10
CA LEU A 18 7.08 17.94 22.44
C LEU A 18 6.81 18.56 23.82
N ARG A 19 7.70 18.39 24.79
CA ARG A 19 7.55 18.91 26.15
C ARG A 19 7.90 20.39 26.29
N GLU A 20 8.62 20.94 25.35
CA GLU A 20 9.14 22.28 25.35
C GLU A 20 8.21 23.26 24.63
N LYS A 21 8.47 24.56 24.80
CA LYS A 21 7.85 25.57 23.95
C LYS A 21 8.32 25.34 22.51
N PRO A 22 7.40 25.28 21.53
CA PRO A 22 7.78 24.97 20.15
C PRO A 22 8.72 26.03 19.56
N ASP A 23 9.91 25.62 19.14
CA ASP A 23 10.82 26.42 18.32
C ASP A 23 10.48 26.21 16.83
N LEU A 24 9.43 26.92 16.39
CA LEU A 24 8.92 26.82 15.01
C LEU A 24 9.89 27.40 14.00
N GLU A 25 10.75 28.35 14.39
CA GLU A 25 11.77 28.87 13.49
C GLU A 25 12.84 27.82 13.20
N ARG A 26 13.26 27.08 14.23
CA ARG A 26 14.23 25.99 14.03
C ARG A 26 13.62 24.85 13.21
N ALA A 27 12.39 24.43 13.49
CA ALA A 27 11.69 23.45 12.69
C ALA A 27 11.59 23.88 11.21
N ALA A 28 11.24 25.14 10.96
CA ALA A 28 11.15 25.69 9.61
C ALA A 28 12.49 25.71 8.89
N ARG A 29 13.58 26.09 9.56
CA ARG A 29 14.93 26.04 8.98
C ARG A 29 15.34 24.62 8.58
N LEU A 30 14.99 23.60 9.38
CA LEU A 30 15.24 22.20 9.04
C LEU A 30 14.46 21.75 7.78
N ALA A 31 13.28 22.32 7.56
CA ALA A 31 12.49 22.13 6.36
C ALA A 31 12.91 23.05 5.19
N SER A 32 13.96 23.88 5.35
CA SER A 32 14.39 24.89 4.37
C SER A 32 13.33 25.94 4.03
N HIS A 33 12.52 26.33 5.01
CA HIS A 33 11.41 27.28 4.85
C HIS A 33 11.49 28.41 5.90
N SER A 34 10.76 29.51 5.64
CA SER A 34 10.43 30.48 6.70
C SER A 34 9.40 29.87 7.67
N ALA A 35 9.33 30.39 8.89
CA ALA A 35 8.36 29.92 9.88
C ALA A 35 6.91 29.96 9.35
N ASP A 36 6.50 31.06 8.74
CA ASP A 36 5.16 31.18 8.13
C ASP A 36 4.94 30.25 6.95
N GLY A 37 5.96 30.07 6.12
CA GLY A 37 5.94 29.12 4.99
C GLY A 37 5.76 27.68 5.45
N PHE A 38 6.54 27.29 6.47
CA PHE A 38 6.43 25.96 7.09
C PHE A 38 5.06 25.72 7.72
N MET A 39 4.55 26.67 8.51
CA MET A 39 3.24 26.54 9.17
C MET A 39 2.10 26.39 8.13
N ARG A 40 2.12 27.20 7.06
CA ARG A 40 1.12 27.11 5.99
C ARG A 40 1.19 25.77 5.27
N MET A 41 2.40 25.36 4.87
CA MET A 41 2.62 24.09 4.19
C MET A 41 2.21 22.89 5.06
N PHE A 42 2.63 22.89 6.33
CA PHE A 42 2.24 21.86 7.28
C PHE A 42 0.72 21.77 7.41
N SER A 43 0.03 22.92 7.57
CA SER A 43 -1.43 22.93 7.66
C SER A 43 -2.11 22.47 6.38
N TYR A 44 -1.59 22.83 5.23
CA TYR A 44 -2.11 22.37 3.94
C TYR A 44 -1.98 20.85 3.77
N LEU A 45 -0.81 20.27 4.09
CA LEU A 45 -0.53 18.84 3.92
C LEU A 45 -1.24 17.97 4.96
N THR A 46 -1.46 18.47 6.19
CA THR A 46 -1.97 17.66 7.31
C THR A 46 -3.40 17.99 7.72
N GLY A 47 -3.97 19.05 7.16
CA GLY A 47 -5.28 19.55 7.57
C GLY A 47 -5.32 20.15 9.00
N MET A 48 -4.16 20.34 9.67
CA MET A 48 -4.11 20.89 11.03
C MET A 48 -2.88 21.78 11.24
N SER A 49 -2.96 22.73 12.17
CA SER A 49 -1.80 23.55 12.53
C SER A 49 -0.76 22.74 13.31
N VAL A 50 0.52 23.16 13.25
CA VAL A 50 1.61 22.57 14.03
C VAL A 50 1.27 22.55 15.52
N SER A 51 0.71 23.63 16.07
CA SER A 51 0.30 23.69 17.47
C SER A 51 -0.81 22.70 17.83
N ALA A 52 -1.78 22.49 16.91
CA ALA A 52 -2.81 21.47 17.09
C ALA A 52 -2.23 20.06 17.07
N TYR A 53 -1.29 19.79 16.16
CA TYR A 53 -0.55 18.55 16.08
C TYR A 53 0.21 18.27 17.39
N MET A 54 1.05 19.20 17.84
CA MET A 54 1.82 19.06 19.09
C MET A 54 0.91 18.80 20.31
N ARG A 55 -0.20 19.53 20.41
CA ARG A 55 -1.16 19.31 21.50
C ARG A 55 -1.74 17.87 21.46
N ARG A 56 -2.13 17.37 20.29
CA ARG A 56 -2.64 16.00 20.15
C ARG A 56 -1.58 14.96 20.50
N ARG A 57 -0.34 15.18 20.07
CA ARG A 57 0.78 14.29 20.38
C ARG A 57 1.10 14.27 21.88
N ARG A 58 1.15 15.44 22.53
CA ARG A 58 1.31 15.56 24.00
C ARG A 58 0.25 14.76 24.76
N LEU A 59 -1.01 14.90 24.38
CA LEU A 59 -2.10 14.16 25.03
C LEU A 59 -2.03 12.66 24.75
N THR A 60 -1.56 12.24 23.57
CA THR A 60 -1.30 10.84 23.28
C THR A 60 -0.18 10.27 24.16
N GLN A 61 0.94 10.99 24.30
CA GLN A 61 2.03 10.58 25.18
C GLN A 61 1.62 10.60 26.67
N ALA A 62 0.81 11.57 27.06
CA ALA A 62 0.22 11.63 28.41
C ALA A 62 -0.67 10.41 28.70
N ALA A 63 -1.39 9.91 27.71
CA ALA A 63 -2.19 8.70 27.86
C ALA A 63 -1.31 7.47 28.13
N TYR A 64 -0.17 7.34 27.45
CA TYR A 64 0.80 6.26 27.72
C TYR A 64 1.41 6.39 29.14
N ASP A 65 1.78 7.62 29.56
CA ASP A 65 2.28 7.85 30.91
C ASP A 65 1.25 7.39 31.98
N LEU A 66 -0.04 7.70 31.79
CA LEU A 66 -1.10 7.26 32.69
C LEU A 66 -1.25 5.74 32.72
N GLN A 67 -1.17 5.07 31.59
CA GLN A 67 -1.20 3.60 31.52
C GLN A 67 0.01 2.93 32.18
N GLN A 68 1.15 3.64 32.23
CA GLN A 68 2.35 3.20 32.95
C GLN A 68 2.25 3.45 34.47
N GLY A 69 1.12 3.96 34.97
CA GLY A 69 0.87 4.16 36.40
C GLY A 69 1.17 5.56 36.96
N ASN A 70 1.66 6.50 36.13
CA ASN A 70 1.91 7.86 36.57
C ASN A 70 0.61 8.52 37.08
N THR A 71 0.73 9.42 38.07
CA THR A 71 -0.42 10.14 38.59
C THR A 71 -0.91 11.20 37.60
N VAL A 72 -2.18 11.59 37.69
CA VAL A 72 -2.76 12.64 36.85
C VAL A 72 -2.01 13.97 37.02
N LEU A 73 -1.62 14.30 38.26
CA LEU A 73 -0.88 15.50 38.58
C LEU A 73 0.53 15.52 37.96
N GLU A 74 1.28 14.41 38.09
CA GLU A 74 2.61 14.27 37.50
C GLU A 74 2.55 14.35 36.00
N THR A 75 1.58 13.65 35.39
CA THR A 75 1.37 13.64 33.94
C THR A 75 1.01 15.05 33.43
N ALA A 76 0.10 15.75 34.09
CA ALA A 76 -0.27 17.11 33.71
C ALA A 76 0.95 18.04 33.70
N ARG A 77 1.75 18.02 34.77
CA ARG A 77 2.97 18.83 34.90
C ARG A 77 4.01 18.48 33.84
N ARG A 78 4.23 17.18 33.61
CA ARG A 78 5.20 16.68 32.61
C ARG A 78 4.87 17.18 31.20
N TRP A 79 3.59 17.31 30.87
CA TRP A 79 3.14 17.73 29.54
C TRP A 79 2.78 19.23 29.47
N GLY A 80 3.24 20.02 30.45
CA GLY A 80 3.19 21.48 30.41
C GLY A 80 1.81 22.10 30.69
N TYR A 81 0.96 21.39 31.43
CA TYR A 81 -0.31 21.95 31.90
C TYR A 81 -0.16 22.61 33.26
N GLU A 82 -0.67 23.84 33.39
CA GLU A 82 -0.59 24.62 34.63
C GLU A 82 -1.49 24.04 35.73
N SER A 83 -2.58 23.34 35.34
CA SER A 83 -3.47 22.71 36.32
C SER A 83 -3.96 21.35 35.83
N THR A 84 -4.30 20.49 36.81
CA THR A 84 -4.93 19.19 36.53
C THR A 84 -6.30 19.34 35.89
N ASP A 85 -7.02 20.43 36.13
CA ASP A 85 -8.33 20.70 35.53
C ASP A 85 -8.21 21.05 34.05
N ALA A 86 -7.25 21.91 33.69
CA ALA A 86 -6.96 22.24 32.29
C ALA A 86 -6.53 20.99 31.51
N PHE A 87 -5.66 20.17 32.12
CA PHE A 87 -5.25 18.88 31.55
C PHE A 87 -6.44 17.93 31.37
N SER A 88 -7.26 17.77 32.42
CA SER A 88 -8.39 16.85 32.40
C SER A 88 -9.41 17.22 31.32
N ARG A 89 -9.70 18.51 31.15
CA ARG A 89 -10.58 19.00 30.08
C ARG A 89 -10.00 18.70 28.68
N ALA A 90 -8.72 19.01 28.46
CA ALA A 90 -8.05 18.77 27.19
C ALA A 90 -7.96 17.28 26.88
N PHE A 91 -7.60 16.46 27.86
CA PHE A 91 -7.51 15.02 27.75
C PHE A 91 -8.87 14.37 27.42
N THR A 92 -9.91 14.74 28.18
CA THR A 92 -11.27 14.21 27.94
C THR A 92 -11.80 14.63 26.57
N LYS A 93 -11.51 15.86 26.13
CA LYS A 93 -11.89 16.31 24.78
C LYS A 93 -11.26 15.46 23.68
N GLN A 94 -10.01 15.01 23.86
CA GLN A 94 -9.31 14.19 22.86
C GLN A 94 -9.69 12.72 22.94
N HIS A 95 -9.66 12.15 24.16
CA HIS A 95 -9.78 10.70 24.34
C HIS A 95 -11.22 10.23 24.62
N GLY A 96 -12.11 11.16 24.99
CA GLY A 96 -13.50 10.84 25.34
C GLY A 96 -13.70 10.28 26.75
N ILE A 97 -12.61 10.13 27.53
CA ILE A 97 -12.62 9.60 28.89
C ILE A 97 -11.77 10.47 29.83
N LEU A 98 -12.03 10.39 31.11
CA LEU A 98 -11.25 11.11 32.14
C LEU A 98 -9.83 10.53 32.28
N PRO A 99 -8.80 11.34 32.60
CA PRO A 99 -7.43 10.84 32.79
C PRO A 99 -7.33 9.74 33.84
N SER A 100 -8.13 9.82 34.93
CA SER A 100 -8.17 8.78 35.97
C SER A 100 -8.63 7.43 35.49
N LYS A 101 -9.53 7.41 34.49
CA LYS A 101 -10.05 6.18 33.86
C LYS A 101 -9.08 5.62 32.82
N ALA A 102 -8.21 6.46 32.23
CA ALA A 102 -7.20 6.04 31.26
C ALA A 102 -6.15 5.10 31.85
N LYS A 103 -6.00 5.06 33.18
CA LYS A 103 -5.11 4.14 33.92
C LYS A 103 -5.58 2.69 33.89
N ASN A 104 -6.86 2.46 33.65
CA ASN A 104 -7.42 1.11 33.70
C ASN A 104 -6.93 0.29 32.49
N PRO A 105 -6.50 -0.96 32.69
CA PRO A 105 -6.20 -1.85 31.58
C PRO A 105 -7.41 -1.96 30.64
N GLY A 106 -7.16 -1.86 29.32
CA GLY A 106 -8.21 -1.94 28.32
C GLY A 106 -9.01 -0.64 28.08
N ALA A 107 -8.62 0.50 28.70
CA ALA A 107 -9.24 1.78 28.42
C ALA A 107 -9.06 2.16 26.93
N ALA A 108 -10.17 2.44 26.23
CA ALA A 108 -10.13 2.89 24.84
C ALA A 108 -9.60 4.33 24.75
N LEU A 109 -8.50 4.53 24.04
CA LEU A 109 -7.84 5.81 23.87
C LEU A 109 -7.75 6.19 22.40
N LYS A 110 -8.06 7.45 22.08
CA LYS A 110 -7.85 8.01 20.74
C LYS A 110 -6.42 8.51 20.63
N ILE A 111 -5.56 7.77 19.97
CA ILE A 111 -4.17 8.15 19.75
C ILE A 111 -3.98 8.93 18.45
N THR A 112 -3.02 9.83 18.42
CA THR A 112 -2.50 10.47 17.22
C THR A 112 -1.07 9.93 17.04
N PRO A 113 -0.78 9.10 16.02
CA PRO A 113 0.56 8.62 15.78
C PRO A 113 1.49 9.76 15.36
N ALA A 114 2.80 9.53 15.45
CA ALA A 114 3.78 10.47 14.91
C ALA A 114 3.61 10.59 13.39
N LEU A 115 3.68 11.82 12.90
CA LEU A 115 3.51 12.10 11.48
C LEU A 115 4.78 11.73 10.72
N THR A 116 4.60 11.15 9.53
CA THR A 116 5.66 10.95 8.55
C THR A 116 5.13 11.36 7.18
N PHE A 117 5.85 12.23 6.49
CA PHE A 117 5.54 12.58 5.11
C PHE A 117 6.12 11.54 4.17
N LYS A 118 5.29 11.02 3.28
CA LYS A 118 5.69 10.17 2.17
C LYS A 118 5.12 10.79 0.90
N ILE A 119 5.93 10.92 -0.13
CA ILE A 119 5.44 11.35 -1.45
C ILE A 119 5.20 10.08 -2.26
N ASN A 120 3.98 9.92 -2.70
CA ASN A 120 3.61 8.91 -3.67
C ASN A 120 3.36 9.61 -5.00
N PHE A 121 4.20 9.37 -5.99
CA PHE A 121 4.00 9.88 -7.34
C PHE A 121 3.10 8.89 -8.09
N GLN A 122 1.91 9.35 -8.45
CA GLN A 122 1.01 8.62 -9.34
C GLN A 122 1.20 9.14 -10.77
N GLY A 123 1.43 8.22 -11.72
CA GLY A 123 1.66 8.60 -13.12
C GLY A 123 3.08 9.13 -13.42
N GLY A 124 3.28 9.62 -14.61
CA GLY A 124 4.54 10.28 -15.05
C GLY A 124 5.67 9.33 -15.44
N ARG A 125 5.54 8.02 -15.31
CA ARG A 125 6.43 7.02 -15.94
C ARG A 125 5.83 6.56 -17.26
N GLU A 126 6.66 6.47 -18.28
CA GLU A 126 6.26 5.83 -19.52
C GLU A 126 5.86 4.37 -19.24
N MET A 127 4.69 3.99 -19.71
CA MET A 127 4.22 2.61 -19.65
C MET A 127 4.10 2.07 -21.07
N ASP A 128 4.73 0.95 -21.33
CA ASP A 128 4.50 0.19 -22.56
C ASP A 128 3.13 -0.49 -22.46
N PHE A 129 2.18 -0.06 -23.30
CA PHE A 129 0.88 -0.72 -23.37
C PHE A 129 0.41 -0.89 -24.82
N ARG A 130 -0.46 -1.86 -25.03
CA ARG A 130 -1.16 -2.07 -26.28
C ARG A 130 -2.61 -2.49 -26.04
N ILE A 131 -3.48 -2.16 -26.96
CA ILE A 131 -4.84 -2.71 -26.99
C ILE A 131 -4.81 -3.89 -27.97
N THR A 132 -5.29 -5.04 -27.53
CA THR A 132 -5.33 -6.25 -28.34
C THR A 132 -6.66 -6.98 -28.18
N GLU A 133 -7.07 -7.69 -29.23
CA GLU A 133 -8.16 -8.65 -29.14
C GLU A 133 -7.60 -10.06 -29.07
N THR A 134 -8.13 -10.84 -28.15
CA THR A 134 -7.81 -12.28 -28.04
C THR A 134 -9.04 -13.11 -28.32
N PRO A 135 -8.92 -14.23 -29.06
CA PRO A 135 -10.01 -15.18 -29.24
C PRO A 135 -10.34 -15.98 -27.97
N GLY A 136 -9.56 -15.78 -26.93
CA GLY A 136 -9.56 -16.56 -25.70
C GLY A 136 -8.45 -17.59 -25.68
N ILE A 137 -8.00 -17.95 -24.48
CA ILE A 137 -6.88 -18.89 -24.29
C ILE A 137 -7.36 -20.00 -23.35
N ARG A 138 -7.10 -21.25 -23.74
CA ARG A 138 -7.36 -22.42 -22.88
C ARG A 138 -6.10 -22.77 -22.11
N LEU A 139 -6.24 -22.95 -20.81
CA LEU A 139 -5.15 -23.20 -19.90
C LEU A 139 -5.47 -24.42 -19.01
N LYS A 140 -4.43 -24.97 -18.40
CA LYS A 140 -4.52 -25.94 -17.31
C LYS A 140 -3.89 -25.33 -16.07
N GLY A 141 -4.56 -25.46 -14.92
CA GLY A 141 -4.08 -24.84 -13.69
C GLY A 141 -4.81 -25.27 -12.44
N VAL A 142 -4.64 -24.50 -11.41
CA VAL A 142 -5.32 -24.66 -10.12
C VAL A 142 -5.89 -23.32 -9.67
N SER A 143 -7.04 -23.38 -9.00
CA SER A 143 -7.76 -22.20 -8.58
C SER A 143 -8.00 -22.21 -7.07
N LYS A 144 -8.02 -21.02 -6.46
CA LYS A 144 -8.35 -20.85 -5.05
C LYS A 144 -9.24 -19.61 -4.89
N ALA A 145 -10.37 -19.77 -4.22
CA ALA A 145 -11.17 -18.64 -3.79
C ALA A 145 -10.51 -17.96 -2.58
N PHE A 146 -10.51 -16.64 -2.59
CA PHE A 146 -10.02 -15.83 -1.48
C PHE A 146 -11.17 -15.15 -0.75
N GLU A 147 -11.15 -15.30 0.58
CA GLU A 147 -12.03 -14.58 1.48
C GLU A 147 -11.17 -13.60 2.26
N GLY A 148 -11.46 -12.30 2.14
CA GLY A 148 -10.72 -11.28 2.87
C GLY A 148 -10.67 -9.92 2.17
N PRO A 149 -10.08 -8.92 2.82
CA PRO A 149 -9.94 -7.59 2.23
C PRO A 149 -8.94 -7.60 1.06
N ALA A 150 -9.20 -6.74 0.07
CA ALA A 150 -8.35 -6.61 -1.13
C ALA A 150 -6.87 -6.29 -0.80
N THR A 151 -6.59 -5.75 0.40
CA THR A 151 -5.24 -5.46 0.89
C THR A 151 -4.40 -6.71 1.15
N GLU A 152 -5.03 -7.85 1.38
CA GLU A 152 -4.36 -9.15 1.64
C GLU A 152 -4.19 -9.97 0.35
N ARG A 153 -4.78 -9.53 -0.77
CA ARG A 153 -4.75 -10.22 -2.04
C ARG A 153 -3.34 -10.60 -2.48
N PHE A 154 -2.42 -9.64 -2.48
CA PHE A 154 -1.05 -9.85 -2.98
C PHE A 154 -0.24 -10.84 -2.16
N GLU A 155 -0.41 -10.85 -0.85
CA GLU A 155 0.26 -11.82 0.02
C GLU A 155 -0.25 -13.23 -0.26
N GLN A 156 -1.54 -13.39 -0.47
CA GLN A 156 -2.17 -14.68 -0.78
C GLN A 156 -1.79 -15.18 -2.19
N GLU A 157 -1.76 -14.30 -3.19
CA GLU A 157 -1.27 -14.62 -4.53
C GLU A 157 0.18 -15.13 -4.48
N HIS A 158 1.05 -14.42 -3.75
CA HIS A 158 2.45 -14.81 -3.59
C HIS A 158 2.60 -16.19 -2.90
N LEU A 159 1.82 -16.44 -1.86
CA LEU A 159 1.79 -17.75 -1.19
C LEU A 159 1.33 -18.87 -2.13
N MET A 160 0.34 -18.59 -2.98
CA MET A 160 -0.14 -19.58 -3.95
C MET A 160 0.94 -19.92 -4.99
N TRP A 161 1.68 -18.92 -5.48
CA TRP A 161 2.82 -19.14 -6.37
C TRP A 161 3.91 -19.97 -5.69
N ALA A 162 4.24 -19.67 -4.44
CA ALA A 162 5.25 -20.39 -3.66
C ALA A 162 4.84 -21.85 -3.41
N ASP A 163 3.58 -22.07 -3.04
CA ASP A 163 3.03 -23.41 -2.75
C ASP A 163 3.07 -24.32 -3.99
N HIS A 164 2.71 -23.78 -5.15
CA HIS A 164 2.72 -24.52 -6.41
C HIS A 164 4.12 -24.73 -6.99
N HIS A 165 5.06 -23.87 -6.64
CA HIS A 165 6.46 -24.04 -6.99
C HIS A 165 7.08 -25.29 -6.34
N ASP A 166 6.75 -25.53 -5.07
CA ASP A 166 7.42 -26.54 -4.25
C ASP A 166 6.61 -27.86 -4.11
N ASN A 167 5.27 -27.80 -4.19
CA ASN A 167 4.39 -28.90 -3.80
C ASN A 167 3.59 -29.57 -4.90
N THR A 168 3.58 -29.03 -6.15
CA THR A 168 2.82 -29.62 -7.25
C THR A 168 3.74 -30.00 -8.40
N PRO A 169 4.30 -31.23 -8.42
CA PRO A 169 5.15 -31.69 -9.50
C PRO A 169 4.45 -31.54 -10.85
N GLY A 170 5.09 -30.83 -11.78
CA GLY A 170 4.60 -30.67 -13.14
C GLY A 170 3.72 -29.46 -13.40
N LEU A 171 3.22 -28.76 -12.37
CA LEU A 171 2.47 -27.52 -12.60
C LEU A 171 3.42 -26.35 -12.87
N ILE A 172 4.27 -26.04 -11.90
CA ILE A 172 5.25 -24.96 -12.05
C ILE A 172 6.65 -25.57 -11.85
N SER A 173 7.39 -25.66 -12.94
CA SER A 173 8.81 -25.88 -12.85
C SER A 173 9.51 -24.62 -13.31
N THR A 174 10.20 -23.93 -12.40
CA THR A 174 11.04 -22.76 -12.73
C THR A 174 12.18 -23.10 -13.68
N THR A 175 12.36 -24.36 -14.00
CA THR A 175 13.33 -24.84 -14.99
C THR A 175 12.80 -24.81 -16.41
N TYR A 176 11.48 -24.60 -16.61
CA TYR A 176 10.91 -24.55 -17.96
C TYR A 176 10.73 -23.09 -18.40
N PRO A 177 11.36 -22.67 -19.51
CA PRO A 177 10.99 -21.45 -20.18
C PRO A 177 9.54 -21.56 -20.67
N GLY A 178 8.80 -20.48 -20.66
CA GLY A 178 7.43 -20.46 -21.14
C GLY A 178 6.58 -19.39 -20.49
N GLU A 179 5.32 -19.37 -20.86
CA GLU A 179 4.34 -18.44 -20.34
C GLU A 179 3.57 -19.09 -19.20
N TRP A 180 3.43 -18.34 -18.10
CA TRP A 180 2.66 -18.69 -16.93
C TRP A 180 1.66 -17.59 -16.65
N TYR A 181 0.51 -17.96 -16.15
CA TYR A 181 -0.62 -17.06 -15.99
C TYR A 181 -1.08 -17.04 -14.54
N GLY A 182 -1.15 -15.85 -13.95
CA GLY A 182 -1.90 -15.56 -12.75
C GLY A 182 -3.21 -14.91 -13.14
N ILE A 183 -4.36 -15.47 -12.76
CA ILE A 183 -5.66 -14.98 -13.21
C ILE A 183 -6.51 -14.66 -12.00
N TRP A 184 -6.90 -13.40 -11.89
CA TRP A 184 -7.91 -12.94 -10.94
C TRP A 184 -9.26 -12.86 -11.64
N ASP A 185 -10.28 -13.53 -11.08
CA ASP A 185 -11.66 -13.48 -11.53
C ASP A 185 -12.59 -13.37 -10.32
N ALA A 186 -13.07 -12.17 -10.04
CA ALA A 186 -14.10 -11.87 -9.04
C ALA A 186 -13.91 -12.62 -7.69
N GLY A 187 -12.72 -12.58 -7.13
CA GLY A 187 -12.40 -13.22 -5.84
C GLY A 187 -11.81 -14.61 -5.93
N THR A 188 -11.57 -15.13 -7.13
CA THR A 188 -10.82 -16.38 -7.35
C THR A 188 -9.50 -16.07 -8.02
N TYR A 189 -8.41 -16.63 -7.52
CA TYR A 189 -7.10 -16.56 -8.17
C TYR A 189 -6.69 -17.92 -8.68
N SER A 190 -6.19 -17.95 -9.91
CA SER A 190 -5.74 -19.17 -10.57
C SER A 190 -4.30 -19.03 -11.02
N VAL A 191 -3.52 -20.08 -10.84
CA VAL A 191 -2.20 -20.21 -11.45
C VAL A 191 -2.28 -21.24 -12.54
N ALA A 192 -1.94 -20.86 -13.77
CA ALA A 192 -2.17 -21.67 -14.94
C ALA A 192 -1.05 -21.58 -15.99
N ARG A 193 -1.05 -22.50 -16.93
CA ARG A 193 -0.18 -22.55 -18.10
C ARG A 193 -0.88 -23.17 -19.30
N GLU A 194 -0.27 -23.06 -20.46
CA GLU A 194 -0.77 -23.80 -21.61
C GLU A 194 -0.83 -25.32 -21.38
N PRO A 195 -1.82 -26.01 -21.95
CA PRO A 195 -1.93 -27.46 -21.87
C PRO A 195 -0.68 -28.16 -22.49
N ARG A 196 -0.30 -29.29 -21.89
CA ARG A 196 0.81 -30.14 -22.37
C ARG A 196 0.32 -31.58 -22.55
N ASP A 197 0.95 -32.33 -23.44
CA ASP A 197 0.61 -33.75 -23.72
C ASP A 197 0.68 -34.65 -22.47
N ILE A 198 1.45 -34.20 -21.44
CA ILE A 198 1.61 -34.93 -20.20
C ILE A 198 0.52 -34.61 -19.15
N ASP A 199 -0.40 -33.71 -19.41
CA ASP A 199 -1.44 -33.26 -18.46
C ASP A 199 -2.60 -34.25 -18.29
N GLY A 200 -2.41 -35.49 -18.53
CA GLY A 200 -3.40 -36.59 -18.40
C GLY A 200 -4.51 -36.34 -17.35
N THR A 201 -5.00 -37.35 -16.71
CA THR A 201 -6.08 -37.29 -15.68
C THR A 201 -5.62 -36.73 -14.31
N GLY A 202 -4.73 -35.72 -14.31
CA GLY A 202 -4.19 -35.12 -13.09
C GLY A 202 -5.12 -34.10 -12.43
N PRO A 203 -4.71 -33.51 -11.32
CA PRO A 203 -5.54 -32.57 -10.52
C PRO A 203 -5.72 -31.17 -11.15
N LEU A 204 -5.27 -30.97 -12.40
CA LEU A 204 -5.35 -29.68 -13.07
C LEU A 204 -6.73 -29.43 -13.65
N GLU A 205 -7.26 -28.24 -13.37
CA GLU A 205 -8.53 -27.74 -13.85
C GLU A 205 -8.38 -27.13 -15.26
N ASP A 206 -9.47 -27.13 -16.02
CA ASP A 206 -9.57 -26.34 -17.24
C ASP A 206 -9.87 -24.88 -16.88
N ILE A 207 -8.94 -24.00 -17.20
CA ILE A 207 -9.05 -22.56 -16.97
C ILE A 207 -9.05 -21.87 -18.33
N ALA A 208 -9.83 -20.80 -18.48
CA ALA A 208 -9.88 -20.06 -19.71
C ALA A 208 -9.71 -18.57 -19.49
N ILE A 209 -8.87 -17.93 -20.29
CA ILE A 209 -8.91 -16.48 -20.46
C ILE A 209 -9.97 -16.21 -21.52
N PRO A 210 -11.03 -15.46 -21.22
CA PRO A 210 -12.09 -15.18 -22.16
C PRO A 210 -11.61 -14.39 -23.37
N GLY A 211 -12.23 -14.61 -24.50
CA GLY A 211 -12.04 -13.77 -25.67
C GLY A 211 -12.56 -12.34 -25.42
N GLY A 212 -11.92 -11.36 -26.01
CA GLY A 212 -12.30 -9.96 -25.86
C GLY A 212 -11.14 -8.99 -26.08
N THR A 213 -11.43 -7.73 -25.83
CA THR A 213 -10.47 -6.63 -25.93
C THR A 213 -9.77 -6.43 -24.61
N TYR A 214 -8.46 -6.42 -24.62
CA TYR A 214 -7.60 -6.22 -23.45
C TYR A 214 -6.66 -5.04 -23.64
N ALA A 215 -6.49 -4.24 -22.60
CA ALA A 215 -5.33 -3.38 -22.46
C ALA A 215 -4.23 -4.19 -21.79
N VAL A 216 -3.11 -4.31 -22.48
CA VAL A 216 -1.96 -5.12 -22.07
C VAL A 216 -0.81 -4.20 -21.75
N PHE A 217 -0.32 -4.26 -20.52
CA PHE A 217 0.79 -3.46 -19.99
C PHE A 217 1.99 -4.35 -19.73
N ARG A 218 3.18 -3.87 -20.02
CA ARG A 218 4.41 -4.66 -19.91
C ARG A 218 5.41 -4.01 -18.96
N THR A 219 6.08 -4.83 -18.14
CA THR A 219 7.22 -4.39 -17.32
C THR A 219 8.49 -4.25 -18.17
N GLY A 220 9.51 -3.61 -17.61
CA GLY A 220 10.87 -3.69 -18.16
C GLY A 220 11.42 -5.13 -18.16
N TYR A 221 12.51 -5.33 -18.87
CA TYR A 221 13.21 -6.61 -18.88
C TYR A 221 14.06 -6.85 -17.64
N GLY A 222 14.20 -8.10 -17.21
CA GLY A 222 15.11 -8.53 -16.16
C GLY A 222 14.65 -8.19 -14.73
N CYS A 223 13.48 -7.56 -14.57
CA CYS A 223 12.91 -7.17 -13.29
C CYS A 223 12.42 -8.37 -12.45
N TYR A 224 12.01 -8.09 -11.22
CA TYR A 224 11.43 -9.07 -10.31
C TYR A 224 9.91 -8.84 -10.19
N ALA A 225 9.12 -9.90 -10.42
CA ALA A 225 7.67 -9.82 -10.47
C ALA A 225 7.05 -9.24 -9.18
N GLY A 226 7.52 -9.69 -8.03
CA GLY A 226 7.02 -9.27 -6.72
C GLY A 226 7.20 -7.78 -6.41
N GLU A 227 8.09 -7.09 -7.13
CA GLU A 227 8.31 -5.64 -7.00
C GLU A 227 7.59 -4.87 -8.10
N GLU A 228 7.71 -5.32 -9.34
CA GLU A 228 7.24 -4.56 -10.51
C GLU A 228 5.75 -4.72 -10.79
N LEU A 229 5.16 -5.92 -10.59
CA LEU A 229 3.73 -6.11 -10.85
C LEU A 229 2.83 -5.26 -9.92
N PRO A 230 3.09 -5.16 -8.61
CA PRO A 230 2.33 -4.25 -7.74
C PRO A 230 2.43 -2.78 -8.19
N HIS A 231 3.62 -2.32 -8.60
CA HIS A 231 3.81 -0.96 -9.10
C HIS A 231 3.08 -0.73 -10.43
N LEU A 232 3.19 -1.67 -11.37
CA LEU A 232 2.52 -1.59 -12.66
C LEU A 232 0.99 -1.58 -12.47
N ARG A 233 0.47 -2.43 -11.58
CA ARG A 233 -0.95 -2.48 -11.25
C ARG A 233 -1.45 -1.16 -10.68
N ALA A 234 -0.73 -0.56 -9.71
CA ALA A 234 -1.09 0.74 -9.17
C ALA A 234 -1.14 1.82 -10.27
N GLN A 235 -0.17 1.84 -11.18
CA GLN A 235 -0.16 2.80 -12.31
C GLN A 235 -1.34 2.60 -13.26
N ILE A 236 -1.76 1.35 -13.52
CA ILE A 236 -2.90 1.04 -14.37
C ILE A 236 -4.19 1.55 -13.75
N PHE A 237 -4.48 1.15 -12.52
CA PHE A 237 -5.79 1.40 -11.90
C PHE A 237 -5.91 2.80 -11.29
N GLU A 238 -4.83 3.38 -10.78
CA GLU A 238 -4.85 4.68 -10.10
C GLU A 238 -4.56 5.86 -11.06
N ALA A 239 -3.97 5.61 -12.24
CA ALA A 239 -3.59 6.69 -13.15
C ALA A 239 -4.07 6.48 -14.59
N TRP A 240 -3.76 5.33 -15.21
CA TRP A 240 -4.05 5.15 -16.62
C TRP A 240 -5.55 5.01 -16.90
N LEU A 241 -6.25 4.19 -16.12
CA LEU A 241 -7.66 3.90 -16.35
C LEU A 241 -8.54 5.15 -16.27
N GLU A 242 -8.26 6.06 -15.33
CA GLU A 242 -9.00 7.33 -15.16
C GLU A 242 -8.86 8.28 -16.35
N GLY A 243 -7.69 8.29 -17.02
CA GLY A 243 -7.40 9.25 -18.11
C GLY A 243 -7.43 8.66 -19.51
N SER A 244 -7.60 7.35 -19.67
CA SER A 244 -7.38 6.63 -20.93
C SER A 244 -8.54 6.69 -21.93
N GLY A 245 -9.75 7.03 -21.49
CA GLY A 245 -10.97 6.87 -22.30
C GLY A 245 -11.42 5.39 -22.43
N PHE A 246 -10.89 4.50 -21.61
CA PHE A 246 -11.32 3.11 -21.47
C PHE A 246 -11.90 2.88 -20.08
N ARG A 247 -12.76 1.88 -19.97
CA ARG A 247 -13.22 1.35 -18.68
C ARG A 247 -13.01 -0.16 -18.61
N GLN A 248 -12.72 -0.68 -17.44
CA GLN A 248 -12.66 -2.10 -17.19
C GLN A 248 -14.07 -2.70 -17.31
N THR A 249 -14.21 -3.81 -18.00
CA THR A 249 -15.52 -4.43 -18.26
C THR A 249 -16.01 -5.33 -17.13
N ARG A 250 -15.10 -5.85 -16.32
CA ARG A 250 -15.40 -6.73 -15.16
C ARG A 250 -14.22 -6.79 -14.21
N ASP A 251 -14.43 -7.25 -12.96
CA ASP A 251 -13.36 -7.53 -11.99
C ASP A 251 -12.58 -8.78 -12.42
N TYR A 252 -11.66 -8.56 -13.35
CA TYR A 252 -10.84 -9.58 -13.97
C TYR A 252 -9.50 -9.02 -14.38
N GLU A 253 -8.44 -9.78 -14.14
CA GLU A 253 -7.07 -9.40 -14.47
C GLU A 253 -6.26 -10.65 -14.78
N VAL A 254 -5.37 -10.55 -15.73
CA VAL A 254 -4.41 -11.61 -16.06
C VAL A 254 -3.00 -11.09 -15.93
N GLU A 255 -2.19 -11.74 -15.13
CA GLU A 255 -0.75 -11.59 -15.10
C GLU A 255 -0.11 -12.62 -16.01
N VAL A 256 0.75 -12.21 -16.92
CA VAL A 256 1.50 -13.12 -17.77
C VAL A 256 2.97 -13.05 -17.43
N TYR A 257 3.53 -14.18 -17.05
CA TYR A 257 4.92 -14.35 -16.66
C TYR A 257 5.70 -14.96 -17.83
N HIS A 258 6.42 -14.14 -18.58
CA HIS A 258 7.32 -14.60 -19.64
C HIS A 258 8.64 -15.05 -19.03
N LEU A 259 8.69 -16.32 -18.62
CA LEU A 259 9.86 -16.90 -17.96
C LEU A 259 10.87 -17.39 -18.98
N MET A 260 12.11 -17.00 -18.81
CA MET A 260 13.24 -17.35 -19.68
C MET A 260 14.15 -18.38 -19.01
N PRO A 261 14.91 -19.17 -19.80
CA PRO A 261 15.94 -20.05 -19.25
C PRO A 261 16.88 -19.29 -18.33
N LYS A 262 17.47 -19.98 -17.35
CA LYS A 262 18.37 -19.36 -16.35
C LYS A 262 19.49 -18.52 -17.00
N ALA A 263 20.03 -18.97 -18.13
CA ALA A 263 21.07 -18.24 -18.88
C ALA A 263 20.56 -16.93 -19.49
N GLU A 264 19.25 -16.78 -19.71
CA GLU A 264 18.63 -15.62 -20.34
C GLU A 264 17.72 -14.84 -19.37
N LYS A 265 17.89 -15.02 -18.08
CA LYS A 265 17.07 -14.41 -17.04
C LYS A 265 16.88 -12.89 -17.18
N ALA A 266 17.85 -12.21 -17.77
CA ALA A 266 17.77 -10.78 -18.06
C ALA A 266 16.72 -10.41 -19.14
N LYS A 267 16.21 -11.36 -19.89
CA LYS A 267 15.19 -11.15 -20.92
C LYS A 267 13.75 -11.42 -20.42
N ARG A 268 13.58 -11.88 -19.20
CA ARG A 268 12.26 -12.10 -18.62
C ARG A 268 11.52 -10.76 -18.47
N TYR A 269 10.21 -10.80 -18.62
CA TYR A 269 9.32 -9.66 -18.38
C TYR A 269 7.94 -10.19 -17.98
N TYR A 270 7.08 -9.28 -17.57
CA TYR A 270 5.73 -9.61 -17.12
C TYR A 270 4.74 -8.69 -17.80
N GLU A 271 3.51 -9.16 -17.94
CA GLU A 271 2.41 -8.36 -18.45
C GLU A 271 1.22 -8.38 -17.47
N ILE A 272 0.45 -7.30 -17.45
CA ILE A 272 -0.87 -7.25 -16.84
C ILE A 272 -1.87 -6.96 -17.95
N TRP A 273 -2.86 -7.84 -18.08
CA TRP A 273 -3.94 -7.73 -19.04
C TRP A 273 -5.23 -7.37 -18.33
N VAL A 274 -5.85 -6.26 -18.70
CA VAL A 274 -7.10 -5.77 -18.15
C VAL A 274 -8.15 -5.79 -19.25
N PRO A 275 -9.30 -6.47 -19.09
CA PRO A 275 -10.36 -6.43 -20.07
C PRO A 275 -11.01 -5.05 -20.10
N VAL A 276 -11.06 -4.43 -21.26
CA VAL A 276 -11.50 -3.04 -21.42
C VAL A 276 -12.46 -2.85 -22.57
N GLU A 277 -13.26 -1.79 -22.47
CA GLU A 277 -14.02 -1.26 -23.59
C GLU A 277 -13.84 0.27 -23.65
N ARG A 278 -14.02 0.87 -24.83
CA ARG A 278 -13.97 2.33 -24.98
C ARG A 278 -15.17 2.97 -24.30
N CYS A 279 -14.92 4.02 -23.53
CA CYS A 279 -15.99 4.91 -23.09
C CYS A 279 -16.54 5.63 -24.32
N ILE A 280 -17.81 5.44 -24.63
CA ILE A 280 -18.51 6.25 -25.65
C ILE A 280 -18.76 7.61 -24.99
N LEU A 281 -18.08 8.64 -25.50
CA LEU A 281 -18.31 10.04 -25.12
C LEU A 281 -19.67 10.52 -25.61
#